data_9c1db433ee8c0255d6c3174a8b02d027
#
_entry.id   9c1db433ee8c0255d6c3174a8b02d027
#
_cell.length_a   1.000
_cell.length_b   1.000
_cell.length_c   1.000
_cell.angle_alpha   90.00
_cell.angle_beta   90.00
_cell.angle_gamma   90.00
#
_symmetry.space_group_name_H-M   'P 1'
#
loop_
_entity.id
_entity.type
_entity.pdbx_description
1 polymer ?
#
loop_
_entity_poly.entity_id
_entity_poly.type
_entity_poly.pdbx_seq_one_letter_code
_entity_poly.pdbx_strand_id
1 'polypeptide(L)'
;IIRGDSGIDIETVSVSIQNSLCFGLLDGTRQIGFARLVTDFATFGYLCDVYVLNDYQKSGLGRWLIECCHAHPLMSRLRRIMLVTDSAPWLYQKMGYLPLNRPDFVWQINRPDMYRKTEGK
;
A
#
# COMPACT_ATOMS: atom_id res chain seq x y z
N ILE A 1 5.40 1.89 7.13
CA ILE A 1 6.42 0.84 7.08
C ILE A 1 5.77 -0.50 7.40
N ILE A 2 6.32 -1.54 6.86
CA ILE A 2 5.83 -2.90 7.06
C ILE A 2 6.03 -3.29 8.53
N ARG A 3 5.01 -3.89 9.13
CA ARG A 3 5.04 -4.25 10.55
C ARG A 3 5.95 -5.45 10.79
N GLY A 4 6.79 -5.37 11.83
CA GLY A 4 7.70 -6.44 12.19
C GLY A 4 7.03 -7.71 12.70
N ASP A 5 5.75 -7.65 13.11
CA ASP A 5 5.00 -8.81 13.58
C ASP A 5 4.69 -9.83 12.49
N SER A 6 4.89 -9.49 11.22
CA SER A 6 4.73 -10.42 10.10
C SER A 6 5.85 -11.45 10.00
N GLY A 7 6.96 -11.26 10.72
CA GLY A 7 8.13 -12.11 10.63
C GLY A 7 9.02 -11.86 9.41
N ILE A 8 8.65 -10.95 8.53
CA ILE A 8 9.44 -10.60 7.36
C ILE A 8 10.75 -9.93 7.78
N ASP A 9 11.86 -10.32 7.17
CA ASP A 9 13.16 -9.77 7.52
C ASP A 9 13.41 -8.41 6.84
N ILE A 10 14.38 -7.68 7.38
CA ILE A 10 14.67 -6.31 6.94
C ILE A 10 15.22 -6.26 5.50
N GLU A 11 15.93 -7.27 5.06
CA GLU A 11 16.44 -7.32 3.69
C GLU A 11 15.32 -7.46 2.69
N THR A 12 14.36 -8.32 2.96
CA THR A 12 13.17 -8.48 2.11
C THR A 12 12.36 -7.20 2.04
N VAL A 13 12.16 -6.54 3.18
CA VAL A 13 11.48 -5.24 3.23
C VAL A 13 12.24 -4.21 2.38
N SER A 14 13.55 -4.16 2.53
CA SER A 14 14.39 -3.22 1.81
C SER A 14 14.29 -3.41 0.29
N VAL A 15 14.35 -4.65 -0.17
CA VAL A 15 14.20 -4.97 -1.60
C VAL A 15 12.81 -4.53 -2.10
N SER A 16 11.77 -4.78 -1.33
CA SER A 16 10.41 -4.40 -1.73
C SER A 16 10.27 -2.88 -1.89
N ILE A 17 10.86 -2.11 -0.98
CA ILE A 17 10.83 -0.64 -1.03
C ILE A 17 11.63 -0.12 -2.22
N GLN A 18 12.81 -0.68 -2.47
CA GLN A 18 13.68 -0.27 -3.59
C GLN A 18 13.03 -0.51 -4.95
N ASN A 19 12.14 -1.49 -5.06
CA ASN A 19 11.48 -1.85 -6.31
C ASN A 19 10.03 -1.35 -6.40
N SER A 20 9.70 -0.34 -5.62
CA SER A 20 8.36 0.24 -5.57
C SER A 20 8.46 1.75 -5.59
N LEU A 21 7.35 2.41 -5.96
CA LEU A 21 7.21 3.84 -5.76
C LEU A 21 6.61 4.06 -4.37
N CYS A 22 7.36 4.72 -3.50
CA CYS A 22 6.97 4.90 -2.11
C CYS A 22 6.70 6.37 -1.80
N PHE A 23 5.72 6.58 -0.93
CA PHE A 23 5.32 7.91 -0.45
C PHE A 23 5.42 7.94 1.06
N GLY A 24 6.14 8.90 1.60
CA GLY A 24 6.23 9.12 3.03
C GLY A 24 5.49 10.37 3.44
N LEU A 25 4.71 10.29 4.50
CA LEU A 25 4.06 11.44 5.12
C LEU A 25 4.89 11.83 6.33
N LEU A 26 5.35 13.08 6.36
CA LEU A 26 6.25 13.55 7.41
C LEU A 26 5.60 14.65 8.24
N ASP A 27 5.85 14.60 9.55
CA ASP A 27 5.62 15.70 10.47
C ASP A 27 7.00 16.18 10.91
N GLY A 28 7.49 17.28 10.30
CA GLY A 28 8.88 17.67 10.45
C GLY A 28 9.80 16.57 9.88
N THR A 29 10.63 15.96 10.72
CA THR A 29 11.51 14.88 10.34
C THR A 29 10.95 13.50 10.70
N ARG A 30 9.82 13.45 11.41
CA ARG A 30 9.20 12.20 11.83
C ARG A 30 8.28 11.65 10.72
N GLN A 31 8.50 10.42 10.32
CA GLN A 31 7.59 9.75 9.39
C GLN A 31 6.35 9.26 10.14
N ILE A 32 5.18 9.74 9.72
CA ILE A 32 3.91 9.44 10.36
C ILE A 32 2.94 8.68 9.47
N GLY A 33 3.29 8.52 8.21
CA GLY A 33 2.47 7.75 7.28
C GLY A 33 3.28 7.25 6.11
N PHE A 34 2.70 6.30 5.38
CA PHE A 34 3.39 5.62 4.29
C PHE A 34 2.38 5.03 3.31
N ALA A 35 2.75 4.98 2.04
CA ALA A 35 2.04 4.26 1.01
C ALA A 35 3.05 3.74 0.00
N ARG A 36 2.79 2.56 -0.54
CA ARG A 36 3.68 1.93 -1.51
C ARG A 36 2.89 1.49 -2.73
N LEU A 37 3.40 1.84 -3.90
CA LEU A 37 2.86 1.39 -5.17
C LEU A 37 3.83 0.39 -5.80
N VAL A 38 3.44 -0.87 -5.87
CA VAL A 38 4.16 -1.89 -6.63
C VAL A 38 3.81 -1.67 -8.09
N THR A 39 4.80 -1.43 -8.93
CA THR A 39 4.53 -1.00 -10.31
C THR A 39 5.68 -1.34 -11.24
N ASP A 40 5.35 -1.53 -12.51
CA ASP A 40 6.33 -1.62 -13.59
C ASP A 40 6.74 -0.24 -14.12
N PHE A 41 6.21 0.82 -13.52
CA PHE A 41 6.42 2.22 -13.93
C PHE A 41 5.91 2.54 -15.34
N ALA A 42 5.06 1.70 -15.90
CA ALA A 42 4.58 1.86 -17.27
C ALA A 42 3.09 1.56 -17.42
N THR A 43 2.62 0.42 -16.93
CA THR A 43 1.28 -0.06 -17.28
C THR A 43 0.37 -0.36 -16.08
N PHE A 44 0.94 -0.76 -14.94
CA PHE A 44 0.17 -1.33 -13.83
C PHE A 44 0.73 -0.88 -12.49
N GLY A 45 -0.17 -0.72 -11.52
CA GLY A 45 0.20 -0.47 -10.13
C GLY A 45 -0.71 -1.19 -9.16
N TYR A 46 -0.12 -1.60 -8.05
CA TYR A 46 -0.83 -2.18 -6.91
C TYR A 46 -0.50 -1.33 -5.68
N LEU A 47 -1.50 -0.61 -5.19
CA LEU A 47 -1.34 0.25 -4.02
C LEU A 47 -1.49 -0.57 -2.76
N CYS A 48 -0.48 -0.51 -1.89
CA CYS A 48 -0.44 -1.32 -0.67
C CYS A 48 0.33 -0.61 0.44
N ASP A 49 0.35 -1.23 1.62
CA ASP A 49 1.08 -0.76 2.80
C ASP A 49 0.73 0.70 3.16
N VAL A 50 -0.53 1.07 2.97
CA VAL A 50 -1.01 2.41 3.31
C VAL A 50 -1.32 2.47 4.79
N TYR A 51 -0.66 3.40 5.49
CA TYR A 51 -0.99 3.63 6.89
C TYR A 51 -0.67 5.06 7.33
N VAL A 52 -1.33 5.48 8.39
CA VAL A 52 -1.01 6.67 9.16
C VAL A 52 -0.95 6.25 10.63
N LEU A 53 0.04 6.74 11.37
CA LEU A 53 0.20 6.43 12.79
C LEU A 53 -1.06 6.83 13.58
N ASN A 54 -1.38 6.03 14.61
CA ASN A 54 -2.63 6.20 15.39
C ASN A 54 -2.85 7.62 15.90
N ASP A 55 -1.79 8.28 16.37
CA ASP A 55 -1.88 9.63 16.92
C ASP A 55 -2.28 10.66 15.87
N TYR A 56 -2.14 10.34 14.61
CA TYR A 56 -2.42 11.23 13.48
C TYR A 56 -3.65 10.83 12.67
N GLN A 57 -4.33 9.76 13.05
CA GLN A 57 -5.56 9.33 12.41
C GLN A 57 -6.71 10.28 12.74
N LYS A 58 -7.79 10.23 11.96
CA LYS A 58 -8.99 11.06 12.11
C LYS A 58 -8.78 12.56 11.84
N SER A 59 -7.63 12.94 11.30
CA SER A 59 -7.32 14.33 10.94
C SER A 59 -7.37 14.61 9.45
N GLY A 60 -7.81 13.63 8.65
CA GLY A 60 -7.84 13.74 7.19
C GLY A 60 -6.51 13.47 6.52
N LEU A 61 -5.48 13.11 7.28
CA LEU A 61 -4.15 12.88 6.72
C LEU A 61 -4.07 11.63 5.84
N GLY A 62 -4.83 10.58 6.16
CA GLY A 62 -4.89 9.39 5.32
C GLY A 62 -5.44 9.71 3.94
N ARG A 63 -6.52 10.46 3.88
CA ARG A 63 -7.10 10.92 2.62
C ARG A 63 -6.11 11.80 1.86
N TRP A 64 -5.47 12.74 2.54
CA TRP A 64 -4.50 13.64 1.93
C TRP A 64 -3.31 12.85 1.35
N LEU A 65 -2.81 11.85 2.08
CA LEU A 65 -1.74 10.99 1.60
C LEU A 65 -2.12 10.31 0.28
N ILE A 66 -3.33 9.74 0.21
CA ILE A 66 -3.81 9.09 -1.01
C ILE A 66 -4.00 10.09 -2.14
N GLU A 67 -4.51 11.27 -1.84
CA GLU A 67 -4.63 12.34 -2.83
C GLU A 67 -3.26 12.74 -3.38
N CYS A 68 -2.24 12.83 -2.53
CA CYS A 68 -0.87 13.12 -2.96
C CYS A 68 -0.30 12.00 -3.83
N CYS A 69 -0.56 10.74 -3.49
CA CYS A 69 -0.16 9.61 -4.32
C CYS A 69 -0.75 9.75 -5.73
N HIS A 70 -2.04 10.05 -5.81
CA HIS A 70 -2.73 10.17 -7.09
C HIS A 70 -2.33 11.41 -7.87
N ALA A 71 -1.76 12.41 -7.22
CA ALA A 71 -1.22 13.59 -7.88
C ALA A 71 0.13 13.32 -8.56
N HIS A 72 0.78 12.20 -8.24
CA HIS A 72 2.04 11.85 -8.89
C HIS A 72 1.80 11.57 -10.38
N PRO A 73 2.65 12.11 -11.28
CA PRO A 73 2.43 11.97 -12.73
C PRO A 73 2.34 10.54 -13.23
N LEU A 74 3.02 9.58 -12.57
CA LEU A 74 2.96 8.17 -12.96
C LEU A 74 1.54 7.63 -12.88
N MET A 75 0.77 8.02 -11.84
CA MET A 75 -0.56 7.47 -11.60
C MET A 75 -1.52 7.66 -12.78
N SER A 76 -1.42 8.79 -13.48
CA SER A 76 -2.29 9.06 -14.62
C SER A 76 -1.88 8.31 -15.89
N ARG A 77 -0.70 7.69 -15.90
CA ARG A 77 -0.19 6.95 -17.06
C ARG A 77 -0.38 5.45 -16.95
N LEU A 78 -0.75 4.95 -15.79
CA LEU A 78 -0.97 3.52 -15.57
C LEU A 78 -2.34 3.12 -16.11
N ARG A 79 -2.39 2.06 -16.89
CA ARG A 79 -3.65 1.54 -17.43
C ARG A 79 -4.57 1.00 -16.34
N ARG A 80 -3.98 0.41 -15.30
CA ARG A 80 -4.74 -0.17 -14.19
C ARG A 80 -4.02 0.05 -12.89
N ILE A 81 -4.77 0.44 -11.87
CA ILE A 81 -4.30 0.50 -10.50
C ILE A 81 -5.27 -0.30 -9.66
N MET A 82 -4.76 -1.25 -8.89
CA MET A 82 -5.56 -2.09 -8.03
C MET A 82 -5.15 -1.92 -6.57
N LEU A 83 -6.05 -2.24 -5.67
CA LEU A 83 -5.79 -2.32 -4.24
C LEU A 83 -6.76 -3.29 -3.59
N VAL A 84 -6.44 -3.67 -2.36
CA VAL A 84 -7.33 -4.47 -1.51
C VAL A 84 -7.59 -3.66 -0.25
N THR A 85 -8.84 -3.50 0.12
CA THR A 85 -9.25 -2.82 1.34
C THR A 85 -10.47 -3.50 1.94
N ASP A 86 -10.50 -3.62 3.26
CA ASP A 86 -11.69 -4.07 4.00
C ASP A 86 -12.32 -2.94 4.82
N SER A 87 -11.56 -1.91 5.14
CA SER A 87 -11.97 -0.88 6.10
C SER A 87 -12.25 0.49 5.48
N ALA A 88 -11.81 0.75 4.25
CA ALA A 88 -11.86 2.09 3.69
C ALA A 88 -12.34 2.17 2.24
N PRO A 89 -13.33 1.37 1.80
CA PRO A 89 -13.80 1.45 0.41
C PRO A 89 -14.34 2.84 0.06
N TRP A 90 -14.95 3.53 1.02
CA TRP A 90 -15.49 4.88 0.84
C TRP A 90 -14.41 5.88 0.40
N LEU A 91 -13.20 5.74 0.92
CA LEU A 91 -12.09 6.63 0.58
C LEU A 91 -11.65 6.42 -0.86
N TYR A 92 -11.47 5.17 -1.25
CA TYR A 92 -10.97 4.85 -2.59
C TYR A 92 -12.01 5.10 -3.67
N GLN A 93 -13.30 4.92 -3.36
CA GLN A 93 -14.37 5.31 -4.27
C GLN A 93 -14.29 6.78 -4.65
N LYS A 94 -13.96 7.65 -3.71
CA LYS A 94 -13.80 9.08 -3.97
C LYS A 94 -12.63 9.38 -4.91
N MET A 95 -11.64 8.49 -4.98
CA MET A 95 -10.49 8.62 -5.86
C MET A 95 -10.74 7.98 -7.25
N GLY A 96 -11.90 7.40 -7.48
CA GLY A 96 -12.24 6.79 -8.76
C GLY A 96 -12.08 5.27 -8.81
N TYR A 97 -11.75 4.63 -7.69
CA TYR A 97 -11.70 3.17 -7.65
C TYR A 97 -13.10 2.59 -7.62
N LEU A 98 -13.26 1.49 -8.33
CA LEU A 98 -14.53 0.76 -8.40
C LEU A 98 -14.29 -0.69 -7.98
N PRO A 99 -15.29 -1.35 -7.35
CA PRO A 99 -15.19 -2.78 -7.12
C PRO A 99 -15.11 -3.51 -8.45
N LEU A 100 -14.44 -4.66 -8.45
CA LEU A 100 -14.35 -5.49 -9.65
C LEU A 100 -15.75 -5.96 -10.05
N ASN A 101 -16.10 -5.79 -11.32
CA ASN A 101 -17.36 -6.31 -11.87
C ASN A 101 -17.32 -7.83 -12.08
N ARG A 102 -16.13 -8.42 -12.15
CA ARG A 102 -15.92 -9.86 -12.27
C ARG A 102 -14.87 -10.30 -11.23
N PRO A 103 -15.23 -10.35 -9.93
CA PRO A 103 -14.26 -10.72 -8.89
C PRO A 103 -13.74 -12.16 -9.05
N ASP A 104 -14.50 -13.03 -9.71
CA ASP A 104 -14.10 -14.39 -10.03
C ASP A 104 -12.94 -14.48 -11.02
N PHE A 105 -12.54 -13.36 -11.63
CA PHE A 105 -11.36 -13.31 -12.50
C PHE A 105 -10.05 -13.15 -11.72
N VAL A 106 -10.12 -12.74 -10.45
CA VAL A 106 -8.93 -12.51 -9.63
C VAL A 106 -8.61 -13.78 -8.86
N TRP A 107 -7.42 -14.30 -9.06
CA TRP A 107 -6.94 -15.52 -8.42
C TRP A 107 -5.63 -15.21 -7.73
N GLN A 108 -5.33 -15.93 -6.65
CA GLN A 108 -4.12 -15.68 -5.86
C GLN A 108 -3.52 -16.99 -5.36
N ILE A 109 -2.21 -16.94 -5.12
CA ILE A 109 -1.54 -17.85 -4.20
C ILE A 109 -1.14 -17.00 -3.01
N ASN A 110 -1.66 -17.32 -1.85
CA ASN A 110 -1.38 -16.57 -0.62
C ASN A 110 -0.71 -17.49 0.40
N ARG A 111 0.45 -17.08 0.87
CA ARG A 111 1.22 -17.81 1.88
C ARG A 111 1.42 -16.91 3.09
N PRO A 112 0.39 -16.69 3.90
CA PRO A 112 0.42 -15.69 4.97
C PRO A 112 1.47 -16.02 6.04
N ASP A 113 1.82 -17.29 6.20
CA ASP A 113 2.77 -17.72 7.24
C ASP A 113 4.19 -17.93 6.70
N MET A 114 4.48 -17.52 5.47
CA MET A 114 5.77 -17.79 4.81
C MET A 114 6.97 -17.28 5.61
N TYR A 115 6.85 -16.11 6.23
CA TYR A 115 7.95 -15.49 7.00
C TYR A 115 7.87 -15.77 8.48
N ARG A 116 6.86 -16.50 8.94
CA ARG A 116 6.67 -16.80 10.35
C ARG A 116 7.67 -17.87 10.77
N LYS A 117 8.40 -17.63 11.87
CA LYS A 117 9.32 -18.61 12.42
C LYS A 117 8.54 -19.70 13.13
N THR A 118 8.92 -20.96 12.88
CA THR A 118 8.31 -22.09 13.56
C THR A 118 8.94 -22.25 14.94
N GLU A 119 8.11 -22.33 15.99
CA GLU A 119 8.58 -22.59 17.35
C GLU A 119 9.16 -24.00 17.45
N GLY A 120 10.12 -24.15 18.34
CA GLY A 120 10.72 -25.44 18.65
C GLY A 120 11.76 -25.91 17.64
N LYS A 121 12.20 -25.05 16.78
CA LYS A 121 13.24 -25.37 15.80
C LYS A 121 14.53 -24.63 16.06
#